data_e2b76d0344884332911c4d5aed8a863b
#
_entry.id   e2b76d0344884332911c4d5aed8a863b
#
_cell.length_a   1.000
_cell.length_b   1.000
_cell.length_c   1.000
_cell.angle_alpha   90.00
_cell.angle_beta   90.00
_cell.angle_gamma   90.00
#
_symmetry.space_group_name_H-M   'P 1'
#
loop_
_entity.id
_entity.type
_entity.pdbx_description
1 polymer ?
#
loop_
_entity_poly.entity_id
_entity_poly.type
_entity_poly.pdbx_seq_one_letter_code
_entity_poly.pdbx_strand_id
1 'polypeptide(L)'
;PSVSILSKSIFKFKPKIIIHLAAQAGVRYSIEKPRVYLNSNIIGTYNIIELAKKINVKHLLIASSSSVYGANKNLPFKETDKTQTQLSIYASTKKSTESIAHSYSNIWKIPISMLRFFTVYGPWGRPDMALFKFTKGIMNKKKIDIYNNGKMYRDFTYIDDVVEGVCSLINKPPSLKQLGKFKNDSLSTIAPFRILNIGNTNKVYLLDFISAIEKELKTKAKRKYMSLQKGDVKITLSNTNLLKKIAGYNPKTKYKTGIKKFLKWYLNYYN
;
A
#
# COMPACT_ATOMS: atom_id res chain seq x y z
N PRO A 1 -17.26 12.06 0.42
CA PRO A 1 -17.58 13.26 -0.34
C PRO A 1 -18.62 12.89 -1.40
N SER A 2 -19.63 13.73 -1.57
CA SER A 2 -20.61 13.48 -2.61
C SER A 2 -19.89 13.48 -3.97
N VAL A 3 -20.25 12.56 -4.85
CA VAL A 3 -19.70 12.47 -6.22
C VAL A 3 -19.81 13.83 -6.93
N SER A 4 -20.81 14.64 -6.59
CA SER A 4 -21.04 15.97 -7.13
C SER A 4 -19.91 16.97 -6.85
N ILE A 5 -19.35 17.02 -5.62
CA ILE A 5 -18.26 17.94 -5.28
C ILE A 5 -16.98 17.53 -6.00
N LEU A 6 -16.66 16.22 -5.98
CA LEU A 6 -15.48 15.69 -6.65
C LEU A 6 -15.54 15.91 -8.16
N SER A 7 -16.71 15.67 -8.79
CA SER A 7 -16.90 15.89 -10.23
C SER A 7 -16.74 17.36 -10.60
N LYS A 8 -17.33 18.30 -9.84
CA LYS A 8 -17.13 19.74 -10.07
C LYS A 8 -15.65 20.12 -10.09
N SER A 9 -14.87 19.64 -9.09
CA SER A 9 -13.44 19.91 -9.03
C SER A 9 -12.67 19.32 -10.21
N ILE A 10 -12.91 18.04 -10.53
CA ILE A 10 -12.24 17.36 -11.64
C ILE A 10 -12.55 18.01 -12.99
N PHE A 11 -13.81 18.37 -13.25
CA PHE A 11 -14.18 19.05 -14.50
C PHE A 11 -13.65 20.48 -14.60
N LYS A 12 -13.52 21.18 -13.47
CA LYS A 12 -12.90 22.52 -13.42
C LYS A 12 -11.40 22.45 -13.72
N PHE A 13 -10.65 21.55 -13.07
CA PHE A 13 -9.19 21.49 -13.21
C PHE A 13 -8.71 20.65 -14.40
N LYS A 14 -9.52 19.69 -14.88
CA LYS A 14 -9.17 18.74 -15.95
C LYS A 14 -7.77 18.18 -15.82
N PRO A 15 -7.41 17.52 -14.69
CA PRO A 15 -6.08 17.04 -14.46
C PRO A 15 -5.68 16.00 -15.51
N LYS A 16 -4.44 16.11 -16.00
CA LYS A 16 -3.90 15.12 -16.96
C LYS A 16 -3.53 13.81 -16.29
N ILE A 17 -3.26 13.84 -14.99
CA ILE A 17 -2.83 12.68 -14.19
C ILE A 17 -3.63 12.68 -12.89
N ILE A 18 -4.12 11.51 -12.50
CA ILE A 18 -4.82 11.32 -11.23
C ILE A 18 -4.05 10.25 -10.43
N ILE A 19 -3.76 10.56 -9.16
CA ILE A 19 -3.21 9.62 -8.19
C ILE A 19 -4.28 9.37 -7.13
N HIS A 20 -4.94 8.22 -7.20
CA HIS A 20 -6.01 7.84 -6.29
C HIS A 20 -5.49 6.98 -5.15
N LEU A 21 -5.24 7.60 -4.00
CA LEU A 21 -4.77 6.94 -2.78
C LEU A 21 -5.88 6.79 -1.72
N ALA A 22 -7.02 7.43 -1.91
CA ALA A 22 -8.12 7.40 -0.95
C ALA A 22 -8.76 6.01 -0.87
N ALA A 23 -8.85 5.48 0.33
CA ALA A 23 -9.50 4.19 0.62
C ALA A 23 -9.76 4.04 2.11
N GLN A 24 -10.68 3.14 2.48
CA GLN A 24 -10.71 2.59 3.82
C GLN A 24 -9.68 1.46 3.88
N ALA A 25 -8.69 1.58 4.75
CA ALA A 25 -7.63 0.59 4.91
C ALA A 25 -7.69 -0.07 6.30
N GLY A 26 -7.04 -1.25 6.44
CA GLY A 26 -7.00 -2.01 7.68
C GLY A 26 -7.75 -3.34 7.57
N VAL A 27 -7.02 -4.45 7.77
CA VAL A 27 -7.57 -5.81 7.67
C VAL A 27 -8.65 -6.06 8.74
N ARG A 28 -8.37 -5.68 9.98
CA ARG A 28 -9.24 -5.98 11.14
C ARG A 28 -10.59 -5.28 11.05
N TYR A 29 -10.57 -3.98 10.86
CA TYR A 29 -11.78 -3.18 10.74
C TYR A 29 -12.66 -3.61 9.56
N SER A 30 -12.07 -4.22 8.51
CA SER A 30 -12.84 -4.75 7.39
C SER A 30 -13.71 -5.96 7.77
N ILE A 31 -13.36 -6.68 8.84
CA ILE A 31 -14.16 -7.80 9.36
C ILE A 31 -15.35 -7.24 10.15
N GLU A 32 -15.15 -6.17 10.90
CA GLU A 32 -16.17 -5.54 11.75
C GLU A 32 -17.16 -4.70 10.95
N LYS A 33 -16.67 -3.95 9.96
CA LYS A 33 -17.45 -2.98 9.16
C LYS A 33 -17.23 -3.16 7.66
N PRO A 34 -17.61 -4.31 7.06
CA PRO A 34 -17.32 -4.64 5.66
C PRO A 34 -17.96 -3.66 4.67
N ARG A 35 -19.16 -3.17 4.93
CA ARG A 35 -19.87 -2.23 4.03
C ARG A 35 -19.09 -0.93 3.82
N VAL A 36 -18.37 -0.44 4.83
CA VAL A 36 -17.53 0.76 4.69
C VAL A 36 -16.45 0.55 3.62
N TYR A 37 -15.89 -0.66 3.56
CA TYR A 37 -14.87 -1.02 2.56
C TYR A 37 -15.45 -1.16 1.16
N LEU A 38 -16.64 -1.74 1.02
CA LEU A 38 -17.33 -1.81 -0.28
C LEU A 38 -17.59 -0.41 -0.81
N ASN A 39 -18.16 0.46 -0.01
CA ASN A 39 -18.50 1.83 -0.41
C ASN A 39 -17.24 2.67 -0.71
N SER A 40 -16.24 2.65 0.17
CA SER A 40 -15.05 3.49 0.00
C SER A 40 -14.12 2.95 -1.08
N ASN A 41 -13.86 1.63 -1.09
CA ASN A 41 -12.83 1.07 -1.96
C ASN A 41 -13.38 0.72 -3.34
N ILE A 42 -14.52 0.05 -3.42
CA ILE A 42 -15.08 -0.37 -4.72
C ILE A 42 -15.82 0.81 -5.36
N ILE A 43 -16.88 1.31 -4.71
CA ILE A 43 -17.68 2.39 -5.30
C ILE A 43 -16.87 3.68 -5.42
N GLY A 44 -16.07 4.03 -4.41
CA GLY A 44 -15.19 5.21 -4.47
C GLY A 44 -14.19 5.14 -5.61
N THR A 45 -13.53 4.00 -5.82
CA THR A 45 -12.58 3.81 -6.94
C THR A 45 -13.31 3.81 -8.29
N TYR A 46 -14.46 3.13 -8.39
CA TYR A 46 -15.30 3.19 -9.58
C TYR A 46 -15.62 4.63 -9.99
N ASN A 47 -16.06 5.47 -9.05
CA ASN A 47 -16.35 6.88 -9.31
C ASN A 47 -15.12 7.65 -9.85
N ILE A 48 -13.93 7.40 -9.32
CA ILE A 48 -12.70 8.02 -9.82
C ILE A 48 -12.37 7.56 -11.24
N ILE A 49 -12.53 6.27 -11.54
CA ILE A 49 -12.27 5.73 -12.88
C ILE A 49 -13.26 6.33 -13.89
N GLU A 50 -14.55 6.45 -13.54
CA GLU A 50 -15.56 7.09 -14.38
C GLU A 50 -15.23 8.56 -14.68
N LEU A 51 -14.78 9.31 -13.66
CA LEU A 51 -14.36 10.70 -13.85
C LEU A 51 -13.08 10.79 -14.69
N ALA A 52 -12.11 9.92 -14.46
CA ALA A 52 -10.88 9.84 -15.26
C ALA A 52 -11.18 9.56 -16.74
N LYS A 53 -12.11 8.65 -17.01
CA LYS A 53 -12.61 8.35 -18.36
C LYS A 53 -13.20 9.60 -19.03
N LYS A 54 -14.11 10.32 -18.33
CA LYS A 54 -14.79 11.51 -18.88
C LYS A 54 -13.85 12.64 -19.28
N ILE A 55 -12.71 12.79 -18.61
CA ILE A 55 -11.71 13.84 -18.91
C ILE A 55 -10.53 13.35 -19.76
N ASN A 56 -10.55 12.09 -20.21
CA ASN A 56 -9.47 11.47 -20.98
C ASN A 56 -8.10 11.62 -20.30
N VAL A 57 -8.01 11.21 -19.02
CA VAL A 57 -6.77 11.30 -18.25
C VAL A 57 -5.62 10.56 -18.93
N LYS A 58 -4.42 11.16 -18.93
CA LYS A 58 -3.23 10.55 -19.56
C LYS A 58 -2.64 9.41 -18.73
N HIS A 59 -2.83 9.42 -17.42
CA HIS A 59 -2.39 8.37 -16.51
C HIS A 59 -3.21 8.38 -15.23
N LEU A 60 -3.73 7.22 -14.86
CA LEU A 60 -4.42 7.00 -13.57
C LEU A 60 -3.61 6.03 -12.74
N LEU A 61 -3.09 6.47 -11.59
CA LEU A 61 -2.41 5.64 -10.60
C LEU A 61 -3.37 5.33 -9.46
N ILE A 62 -3.55 4.06 -9.12
CA ILE A 62 -4.52 3.63 -8.10
C ILE A 62 -3.83 2.80 -7.02
N ALA A 63 -4.08 3.13 -5.77
CA ALA A 63 -3.60 2.36 -4.62
C ALA A 63 -4.28 0.99 -4.53
N SER A 64 -3.52 -0.08 -4.72
CA SER A 64 -3.81 -1.44 -4.31
C SER A 64 -3.08 -1.75 -2.98
N SER A 65 -2.83 -3.01 -2.69
CA SER A 65 -2.20 -3.45 -1.44
C SER A 65 -1.50 -4.79 -1.61
N SER A 66 -0.42 -5.02 -0.88
CA SER A 66 0.19 -6.35 -0.75
C SER A 66 -0.75 -7.40 -0.14
N SER A 67 -1.82 -6.97 0.53
CA SER A 67 -2.86 -7.88 1.05
C SER A 67 -3.56 -8.70 -0.04
N VAL A 68 -3.51 -8.26 -1.32
CA VAL A 68 -4.09 -9.01 -2.45
C VAL A 68 -3.35 -10.32 -2.74
N TYR A 69 -2.12 -10.48 -2.27
CA TYR A 69 -1.39 -11.75 -2.38
C TYR A 69 -2.03 -12.85 -1.51
N GLY A 70 -2.77 -12.47 -0.45
CA GLY A 70 -3.57 -13.39 0.35
C GLY A 70 -2.79 -14.56 0.90
N ALA A 71 -3.23 -15.79 0.59
CA ALA A 71 -2.61 -17.05 1.03
C ALA A 71 -1.39 -17.47 0.19
N ASN A 72 -0.90 -16.65 -0.73
CA ASN A 72 0.30 -16.97 -1.52
C ASN A 72 1.51 -17.13 -0.58
N LYS A 73 2.29 -18.19 -0.80
CA LYS A 73 3.49 -18.53 -0.01
C LYS A 73 4.81 -18.26 -0.75
N ASN A 74 4.75 -17.90 -2.04
CA ASN A 74 5.93 -17.65 -2.85
C ASN A 74 6.52 -16.27 -2.52
N LEU A 75 7.69 -16.26 -1.91
CA LEU A 75 8.40 -15.04 -1.54
C LEU A 75 9.72 -14.90 -2.31
N PRO A 76 10.12 -13.69 -2.66
CA PRO A 76 9.40 -12.42 -2.55
C PRO A 76 8.23 -12.34 -3.54
N PHE A 77 7.13 -11.69 -3.15
CA PHE A 77 5.93 -11.52 -3.99
C PHE A 77 6.25 -10.74 -5.25
N LYS A 78 5.90 -11.33 -6.40
CA LYS A 78 6.01 -10.70 -7.73
C LYS A 78 4.63 -10.24 -8.20
N GLU A 79 4.60 -9.21 -9.03
CA GLU A 79 3.37 -8.66 -9.58
C GLU A 79 2.58 -9.70 -10.40
N THR A 80 3.28 -10.65 -11.02
CA THR A 80 2.73 -11.75 -11.82
C THR A 80 2.24 -12.94 -11.00
N ASP A 81 2.45 -12.95 -9.68
CA ASP A 81 1.99 -14.03 -8.82
C ASP A 81 0.46 -14.08 -8.76
N LYS A 82 -0.08 -15.30 -8.62
CA LYS A 82 -1.51 -15.53 -8.44
C LYS A 82 -2.04 -14.83 -7.19
N THR A 83 -3.16 -14.12 -7.33
CA THR A 83 -3.83 -13.37 -6.26
C THR A 83 -5.31 -13.76 -6.20
N GLN A 84 -5.60 -15.04 -6.02
CA GLN A 84 -6.96 -15.60 -6.08
C GLN A 84 -7.58 -15.89 -4.71
N THR A 85 -6.77 -15.96 -3.64
CA THR A 85 -7.17 -16.41 -2.30
C THR A 85 -6.96 -15.30 -1.26
N GLN A 86 -7.82 -14.28 -1.28
CA GLN A 86 -7.76 -13.18 -0.32
C GLN A 86 -8.15 -13.66 1.08
N LEU A 87 -7.45 -13.16 2.10
CA LEU A 87 -7.66 -13.55 3.50
C LEU A 87 -8.54 -12.55 4.29
N SER A 88 -8.95 -11.45 3.67
CA SER A 88 -9.78 -10.42 4.32
C SER A 88 -10.66 -9.67 3.32
N ILE A 89 -11.75 -9.08 3.81
CA ILE A 89 -12.64 -8.22 3.00
C ILE A 89 -11.85 -7.04 2.42
N TYR A 90 -10.94 -6.44 3.19
CA TYR A 90 -10.05 -5.41 2.68
C TYR A 90 -9.26 -5.87 1.45
N ALA A 91 -8.62 -7.03 1.53
CA ALA A 91 -7.87 -7.60 0.40
C ALA A 91 -8.77 -7.85 -0.80
N SER A 92 -9.98 -8.39 -0.56
CA SER A 92 -10.98 -8.64 -1.62
C SER A 92 -11.40 -7.35 -2.31
N THR A 93 -11.68 -6.27 -1.55
CA THR A 93 -12.05 -4.98 -2.17
C THR A 93 -10.90 -4.41 -3.00
N LYS A 94 -9.65 -4.51 -2.54
CA LYS A 94 -8.49 -4.06 -3.33
C LYS A 94 -8.29 -4.92 -4.59
N LYS A 95 -8.48 -6.24 -4.50
CA LYS A 95 -8.42 -7.12 -5.68
C LYS A 95 -9.54 -6.82 -6.67
N SER A 96 -10.75 -6.57 -6.20
CA SER A 96 -11.88 -6.16 -7.06
C SER A 96 -11.57 -4.88 -7.82
N THR A 97 -10.93 -3.89 -7.17
CA THR A 97 -10.54 -2.65 -7.87
C THR A 97 -9.48 -2.87 -8.93
N GLU A 98 -8.54 -3.82 -8.77
CA GLU A 98 -7.60 -4.21 -9.82
C GLU A 98 -8.35 -4.76 -11.05
N SER A 99 -9.35 -5.63 -10.85
CA SER A 99 -10.13 -6.23 -11.93
C SER A 99 -11.00 -5.20 -12.65
N ILE A 100 -11.69 -4.33 -11.91
CA ILE A 100 -12.49 -3.23 -12.47
C ILE A 100 -11.59 -2.29 -13.29
N ALA A 101 -10.46 -1.87 -12.74
CA ALA A 101 -9.53 -0.97 -13.42
C ALA A 101 -8.96 -1.59 -14.70
N HIS A 102 -8.66 -2.89 -14.70
CA HIS A 102 -8.23 -3.60 -15.91
C HIS A 102 -9.30 -3.56 -17.00
N SER A 103 -10.57 -3.86 -16.66
CA SER A 103 -11.68 -3.83 -17.62
C SER A 103 -11.86 -2.44 -18.22
N TYR A 104 -11.82 -1.39 -17.40
CA TYR A 104 -11.86 -0.01 -17.89
C TYR A 104 -10.68 0.34 -18.79
N SER A 105 -9.48 -0.06 -18.40
CA SER A 105 -8.28 0.15 -19.22
C SER A 105 -8.39 -0.56 -20.56
N ASN A 106 -8.95 -1.78 -20.59
CA ASN A 106 -9.15 -2.51 -21.84
C ASN A 106 -10.18 -1.86 -22.76
N ILE A 107 -11.36 -1.49 -22.23
CA ILE A 107 -12.46 -0.97 -23.04
C ILE A 107 -12.19 0.45 -23.53
N TRP A 108 -11.77 1.35 -22.65
CA TRP A 108 -11.59 2.78 -22.94
C TRP A 108 -10.13 3.19 -23.13
N LYS A 109 -9.20 2.22 -23.15
CA LYS A 109 -7.75 2.44 -23.35
C LYS A 109 -7.14 3.48 -22.40
N ILE A 110 -7.68 3.61 -21.20
CA ILE A 110 -7.15 4.49 -20.16
C ILE A 110 -5.85 3.88 -19.61
N PRO A 111 -4.70 4.58 -19.62
CA PRO A 111 -3.48 4.07 -19.01
C PRO A 111 -3.60 4.03 -17.48
N ILE A 112 -3.57 2.82 -16.88
CA ILE A 112 -3.75 2.62 -15.45
C ILE A 112 -2.57 1.86 -14.85
N SER A 113 -2.00 2.41 -13.78
CA SER A 113 -1.03 1.72 -12.91
C SER A 113 -1.65 1.40 -11.56
N MET A 114 -1.73 0.11 -11.21
CA MET A 114 -2.13 -0.34 -9.88
C MET A 114 -0.91 -0.50 -8.99
N LEU A 115 -0.92 0.14 -7.82
CA LEU A 115 0.22 0.20 -6.91
C LEU A 115 -0.04 -0.68 -5.69
N ARG A 116 0.61 -1.84 -5.60
CA ARG A 116 0.53 -2.73 -4.44
C ARG A 116 1.50 -2.26 -3.36
N PHE A 117 1.02 -1.41 -2.46
CA PHE A 117 1.80 -0.95 -1.33
C PHE A 117 2.03 -2.06 -0.31
N PHE A 118 3.26 -2.17 0.17
CA PHE A 118 3.62 -2.99 1.33
C PHE A 118 3.42 -2.20 2.63
N THR A 119 4.12 -2.53 3.71
CA THR A 119 3.85 -1.87 5.00
C THR A 119 4.52 -0.50 5.04
N VAL A 120 3.78 0.53 4.65
CA VAL A 120 4.25 1.92 4.71
C VAL A 120 4.28 2.41 6.15
N TYR A 121 5.36 3.10 6.52
CA TYR A 121 5.52 3.71 7.84
C TYR A 121 6.27 5.03 7.75
N GLY A 122 6.10 5.91 8.75
CA GLY A 122 6.77 7.21 8.80
C GLY A 122 5.90 8.29 9.42
N PRO A 123 6.36 9.57 9.42
CA PRO A 123 5.57 10.71 9.83
C PRO A 123 4.18 10.76 9.18
N TRP A 124 3.18 11.28 9.90
CA TRP A 124 1.78 11.34 9.47
C TRP A 124 1.15 9.97 9.20
N GLY A 125 1.79 8.89 9.67
CA GLY A 125 1.26 7.55 9.58
C GLY A 125 -0.03 7.37 10.39
N ARG A 126 -0.88 6.45 9.95
CA ARG A 126 -2.16 6.17 10.61
C ARG A 126 -1.96 5.70 12.06
N PRO A 127 -2.76 6.22 13.02
CA PRO A 127 -2.64 5.86 14.43
C PRO A 127 -2.93 4.38 14.76
N ASP A 128 -3.61 3.66 13.87
CA ASP A 128 -3.91 2.23 14.03
C ASP A 128 -2.78 1.30 13.54
N MET A 129 -1.71 1.84 12.94
CA MET A 129 -0.55 1.08 12.48
C MET A 129 0.44 0.76 13.60
N ALA A 130 1.21 -0.31 13.39
CA ALA A 130 2.12 -0.89 14.39
C ALA A 130 3.09 0.14 14.99
N LEU A 131 3.81 0.92 14.16
CA LEU A 131 4.78 1.91 14.65
C LEU A 131 4.13 2.92 15.59
N PHE A 132 2.99 3.47 15.20
CA PHE A 132 2.27 4.46 15.99
C PHE A 132 1.77 3.87 17.32
N LYS A 133 1.10 2.68 17.25
CA LYS A 133 0.59 1.99 18.44
C LYS A 133 1.69 1.62 19.42
N PHE A 134 2.81 1.10 18.92
CA PHE A 134 3.92 0.72 19.77
C PHE A 134 4.55 1.95 20.42
N THR A 135 4.80 3.00 19.66
CA THR A 135 5.32 4.27 20.20
C THR A 135 4.43 4.83 21.31
N LYS A 136 3.13 4.98 21.03
CA LYS A 136 2.15 5.47 22.01
C LYS A 136 2.07 4.58 23.26
N GLY A 137 2.08 3.26 23.07
CA GLY A 137 2.04 2.30 24.18
C GLY A 137 3.29 2.37 25.06
N ILE A 138 4.47 2.44 24.44
CA ILE A 138 5.76 2.50 25.18
C ILE A 138 5.87 3.81 25.97
N MET A 139 5.58 4.95 25.32
CA MET A 139 5.64 6.27 25.98
C MET A 139 4.67 6.37 27.17
N ASN A 140 3.45 5.83 27.01
CA ASN A 140 2.45 5.84 28.08
C ASN A 140 2.62 4.67 29.07
N LYS A 141 3.72 3.91 29.01
CA LYS A 141 4.00 2.75 29.87
C LYS A 141 2.87 1.70 29.87
N LYS A 142 2.05 1.66 28.81
CA LYS A 142 0.96 0.69 28.59
C LYS A 142 1.47 -0.58 27.91
N LYS A 143 0.77 -1.71 28.12
CA LYS A 143 1.07 -2.96 27.40
C LYS A 143 0.81 -2.78 25.91
N ILE A 144 1.73 -3.30 25.09
CA ILE A 144 1.56 -3.36 23.62
C ILE A 144 1.24 -4.81 23.22
N ASP A 145 0.23 -4.98 22.36
CA ASP A 145 -0.17 -6.29 21.85
C ASP A 145 0.78 -6.74 20.73
N ILE A 146 1.38 -7.91 20.93
CA ILE A 146 2.34 -8.52 19.99
C ILE A 146 1.71 -9.80 19.43
N TYR A 147 1.14 -9.69 18.24
CA TYR A 147 0.44 -10.80 17.59
C TYR A 147 1.39 -11.88 17.06
N ASN A 148 0.84 -13.10 16.93
CA ASN A 148 1.58 -14.33 16.57
C ASN A 148 2.84 -14.52 17.44
N ASN A 149 2.74 -14.17 18.72
CA ASN A 149 3.88 -14.21 19.67
C ASN A 149 5.14 -13.51 19.12
N GLY A 150 4.97 -12.48 18.29
CA GLY A 150 6.06 -11.74 17.65
C GLY A 150 6.69 -12.44 16.45
N LYS A 151 6.31 -13.67 16.11
CA LYS A 151 6.88 -14.46 15.00
C LYS A 151 6.31 -13.98 13.64
N MET A 152 6.60 -12.72 13.30
CA MET A 152 6.12 -12.06 12.09
C MET A 152 7.24 -11.28 11.42
N TYR A 153 7.21 -11.25 10.09
CA TYR A 153 8.12 -10.46 9.26
C TYR A 153 7.31 -9.52 8.37
N ARG A 154 7.77 -8.28 8.23
CA ARG A 154 7.13 -7.29 7.35
C ARG A 154 8.19 -6.60 6.48
N ASP A 155 7.80 -6.33 5.26
CA ASP A 155 8.49 -5.40 4.39
C ASP A 155 8.04 -3.98 4.78
N PHE A 156 8.82 -3.33 5.64
CA PHE A 156 8.57 -1.95 6.07
C PHE A 156 9.21 -0.98 5.10
N THR A 157 8.39 -0.13 4.48
CA THR A 157 8.84 0.86 3.51
C THR A 157 8.60 2.27 4.05
N TYR A 158 9.65 3.07 4.13
CA TYR A 158 9.57 4.42 4.65
C TYR A 158 8.80 5.34 3.70
N ILE A 159 8.03 6.27 4.26
CA ILE A 159 7.09 7.10 3.49
C ILE A 159 7.77 7.88 2.36
N ASP A 160 8.96 8.47 2.57
CA ASP A 160 9.65 9.24 1.52
C ASP A 160 10.03 8.33 0.35
N ASP A 161 10.52 7.09 0.62
CA ASP A 161 10.83 6.12 -0.44
C ASP A 161 9.55 5.74 -1.23
N VAL A 162 8.41 5.61 -0.54
CA VAL A 162 7.11 5.33 -1.20
C VAL A 162 6.69 6.49 -2.09
N VAL A 163 6.80 7.72 -1.60
CA VAL A 163 6.45 8.94 -2.37
C VAL A 163 7.36 9.06 -3.59
N GLU A 164 8.67 8.85 -3.44
CA GLU A 164 9.61 8.83 -4.56
C GLU A 164 9.19 7.79 -5.61
N GLY A 165 8.83 6.58 -5.17
CA GLY A 165 8.35 5.52 -6.06
C GLY A 165 7.09 5.91 -6.85
N VAL A 166 6.11 6.51 -6.19
CA VAL A 166 4.88 6.99 -6.84
C VAL A 166 5.17 8.12 -7.81
N CYS A 167 5.95 9.12 -7.39
CA CYS A 167 6.31 10.28 -8.22
C CYS A 167 7.10 9.87 -9.47
N SER A 168 7.99 8.89 -9.36
CA SER A 168 8.78 8.38 -10.49
C SER A 168 7.93 7.76 -11.60
N LEU A 169 6.69 7.34 -11.29
CA LEU A 169 5.75 6.74 -12.23
C LEU A 169 4.85 7.76 -12.95
N ILE A 170 4.74 8.99 -12.46
CA ILE A 170 3.79 9.99 -12.97
C ILE A 170 3.85 10.11 -14.49
N ASN A 171 5.05 10.24 -15.05
CA ASN A 171 5.29 10.40 -16.48
C ASN A 171 5.63 9.08 -17.21
N LYS A 172 5.22 7.93 -16.62
CA LYS A 172 5.49 6.60 -17.18
C LYS A 172 4.21 5.76 -17.30
N PRO A 173 3.20 6.25 -18.03
CA PRO A 173 1.96 5.50 -18.23
C PRO A 173 2.23 4.15 -18.91
N PRO A 174 1.53 3.08 -18.53
CA PRO A 174 1.62 1.82 -19.25
C PRO A 174 1.08 1.96 -20.67
N SER A 175 1.72 1.26 -21.61
CA SER A 175 1.35 1.26 -23.01
C SER A 175 1.65 -0.09 -23.65
N LEU A 176 0.78 -0.56 -24.54
CA LEU A 176 0.98 -1.81 -25.29
C LEU A 176 2.27 -1.79 -26.14
N LYS A 177 2.77 -0.61 -26.51
CA LYS A 177 4.09 -0.45 -27.17
C LYS A 177 5.27 -0.89 -26.30
N GLN A 178 5.03 -1.18 -25.01
CA GLN A 178 6.06 -1.65 -24.08
C GLN A 178 6.01 -3.18 -23.88
N LEU A 179 5.14 -3.91 -24.57
CA LEU A 179 5.07 -5.37 -24.50
C LEU A 179 6.43 -5.99 -24.86
N GLY A 180 6.86 -6.97 -24.05
CA GLY A 180 8.14 -7.64 -24.20
C GLY A 180 9.38 -6.84 -23.75
N LYS A 181 9.23 -5.56 -23.41
CA LYS A 181 10.35 -4.69 -23.03
C LYS A 181 11.00 -5.08 -21.68
N PHE A 182 10.22 -5.61 -20.75
CA PHE A 182 10.72 -5.97 -19.43
C PHE A 182 10.44 -7.46 -19.14
N LYS A 183 11.44 -8.18 -18.64
CA LYS A 183 11.27 -9.57 -18.18
C LYS A 183 10.35 -9.61 -16.96
N ASN A 184 9.37 -10.51 -16.94
CA ASN A 184 8.35 -10.67 -15.89
C ASN A 184 7.51 -9.39 -15.68
N ASP A 185 7.19 -8.68 -16.76
CA ASP A 185 6.31 -7.53 -16.73
C ASP A 185 4.87 -7.95 -16.39
N SER A 186 4.21 -7.15 -15.59
CA SER A 186 2.79 -7.26 -15.27
C SER A 186 1.90 -6.48 -16.24
N LEU A 187 2.48 -5.92 -17.31
CA LEU A 187 1.72 -5.23 -18.34
C LEU A 187 0.73 -6.19 -19.00
N SER A 188 -0.53 -5.81 -19.05
CA SER A 188 -1.57 -6.57 -19.74
C SER A 188 -1.26 -6.66 -21.23
N THR A 189 -1.52 -7.82 -21.83
CA THR A 189 -1.34 -8.04 -23.29
C THR A 189 -2.40 -7.34 -24.14
N ILE A 190 -3.51 -6.92 -23.53
CA ILE A 190 -4.69 -6.35 -24.24
C ILE A 190 -5.06 -4.94 -23.79
N ALA A 191 -4.46 -4.45 -22.71
CA ALA A 191 -4.81 -3.15 -22.11
C ALA A 191 -3.56 -2.34 -21.70
N PRO A 192 -3.58 -1.01 -21.73
CA PRO A 192 -2.54 -0.16 -21.15
C PRO A 192 -2.64 -0.17 -19.61
N PHE A 193 -2.52 -1.36 -19.01
CA PHE A 193 -2.71 -1.63 -17.58
C PHE A 193 -1.50 -2.36 -17.02
N ARG A 194 -0.95 -1.87 -15.92
CA ARG A 194 0.19 -2.47 -15.24
C ARG A 194 0.01 -2.49 -13.73
N ILE A 195 0.44 -3.56 -13.08
CA ILE A 195 0.52 -3.68 -11.63
C ILE A 195 1.97 -3.50 -11.21
N LEU A 196 2.23 -2.80 -10.10
CA LEU A 196 3.57 -2.54 -9.58
C LEU A 196 3.60 -2.70 -8.06
N ASN A 197 4.60 -3.42 -7.56
CA ASN A 197 4.89 -3.47 -6.13
C ASN A 197 5.66 -2.23 -5.69
N ILE A 198 5.23 -1.63 -4.58
CA ILE A 198 5.96 -0.57 -3.88
C ILE A 198 6.30 -1.06 -2.48
N GLY A 199 7.54 -1.44 -2.27
CA GLY A 199 8.07 -2.03 -1.06
C GLY A 199 9.58 -1.79 -0.93
N ASN A 200 10.20 -2.30 0.13
CA ASN A 200 11.62 -2.10 0.44
C ASN A 200 12.49 -3.32 0.12
N THR A 201 11.90 -4.46 -0.28
CA THR A 201 12.60 -5.73 -0.55
C THR A 201 13.36 -6.31 0.65
N ASN A 202 13.14 -5.78 1.83
CA ASN A 202 13.76 -6.24 3.07
C ASN A 202 12.70 -6.67 4.09
N LYS A 203 12.80 -7.92 4.54
CA LYS A 203 11.95 -8.41 5.64
C LYS A 203 12.56 -8.03 6.98
N VAL A 204 11.78 -7.37 7.82
CA VAL A 204 12.17 -7.01 9.18
C VAL A 204 11.37 -7.84 10.17
N TYR A 205 12.06 -8.46 11.12
CA TYR A 205 11.41 -9.19 12.21
C TYR A 205 10.69 -8.23 13.16
N LEU A 206 9.47 -8.56 13.56
CA LEU A 206 8.62 -7.65 14.34
C LEU A 206 9.26 -7.27 15.68
N LEU A 207 9.92 -8.23 16.36
CA LEU A 207 10.57 -7.94 17.64
C LEU A 207 11.80 -7.04 17.47
N ASP A 208 12.54 -7.15 16.36
CA ASP A 208 13.66 -6.24 16.07
C ASP A 208 13.15 -4.82 15.80
N PHE A 209 12.00 -4.70 15.13
CA PHE A 209 11.34 -3.42 14.90
C PHE A 209 10.92 -2.75 16.22
N ILE A 210 10.33 -3.53 17.16
CA ILE A 210 9.98 -3.06 18.51
C ILE A 210 11.22 -2.66 19.28
N SER A 211 12.28 -3.50 19.25
CA SER A 211 13.54 -3.22 19.95
C SER A 211 14.22 -1.94 19.45
N ALA A 212 14.08 -1.62 18.17
CA ALA A 212 14.56 -0.36 17.62
C ALA A 212 13.79 0.86 18.16
N ILE A 213 12.47 0.74 18.36
CA ILE A 213 11.65 1.79 18.99
C ILE A 213 12.05 1.96 20.47
N GLU A 214 12.19 0.85 21.20
CA GLU A 214 12.63 0.85 22.61
C GLU A 214 13.98 1.56 22.78
N LYS A 215 14.91 1.28 21.86
CA LYS A 215 16.26 1.89 21.88
C LYS A 215 16.21 3.41 21.70
N GLU A 216 15.45 3.88 20.74
CA GLU A 216 15.33 5.32 20.46
C GLU A 216 14.58 6.07 21.57
N LEU A 217 13.56 5.44 22.17
CA LEU A 217 12.79 5.99 23.29
C LEU A 217 13.47 5.80 24.65
N LYS A 218 14.58 5.05 24.71
CA LYS A 218 15.27 4.65 25.96
C LYS A 218 14.31 4.03 26.99
N THR A 219 13.27 3.35 26.54
CA THR A 219 12.21 2.80 27.38
C THR A 219 11.81 1.42 26.87
N LYS A 220 11.72 0.44 27.77
CA LYS A 220 11.28 -0.93 27.44
C LYS A 220 9.77 -1.03 27.33
N ALA A 221 9.30 -1.78 26.34
CA ALA A 221 7.89 -2.07 26.15
C ALA A 221 7.37 -3.08 27.21
N LYS A 222 6.21 -2.81 27.76
CA LYS A 222 5.43 -3.85 28.46
C LYS A 222 4.72 -4.69 27.38
N ARG A 223 5.16 -5.91 27.16
CA ARG A 223 4.72 -6.77 26.07
C ARG A 223 3.56 -7.69 26.49
N LYS A 224 2.51 -7.77 25.66
CA LYS A 224 1.43 -8.75 25.76
C LYS A 224 1.42 -9.59 24.49
N TYR A 225 1.80 -10.84 24.61
CA TYR A 225 1.84 -11.76 23.46
C TYR A 225 0.45 -12.32 23.18
N MET A 226 0.09 -12.33 21.88
CA MET A 226 -1.23 -12.73 21.39
C MET A 226 -1.08 -13.75 20.26
N SER A 227 -2.11 -14.56 20.05
CA SER A 227 -2.21 -15.45 18.89
C SER A 227 -2.27 -14.67 17.57
N LEU A 228 -2.08 -15.36 16.46
CA LEU A 228 -2.24 -14.77 15.12
C LEU A 228 -3.69 -14.32 14.93
N GLN A 229 -3.87 -13.11 14.42
CA GLN A 229 -5.20 -12.58 14.14
C GLN A 229 -5.76 -13.12 12.81
N LYS A 230 -7.09 -13.23 12.76
CA LYS A 230 -7.80 -13.58 11.51
C LYS A 230 -7.46 -12.59 10.39
N GLY A 231 -7.18 -13.12 9.21
CA GLY A 231 -6.83 -12.32 8.04
C GLY A 231 -5.40 -11.78 7.98
N ASP A 232 -4.59 -11.96 9.01
CA ASP A 232 -3.18 -11.58 9.01
C ASP A 232 -2.29 -12.65 8.37
N VAL A 233 -1.22 -12.21 7.72
CA VAL A 233 -0.17 -13.07 7.15
C VAL A 233 1.09 -13.03 8.01
N LYS A 234 1.83 -14.15 8.08
CA LYS A 234 3.07 -14.22 8.89
C LYS A 234 4.21 -13.42 8.28
N ILE A 235 4.34 -13.39 6.96
CA ILE A 235 5.47 -12.80 6.24
C ILE A 235 4.95 -12.00 5.05
N THR A 236 5.50 -10.81 4.85
CA THR A 236 5.39 -10.05 3.58
C THR A 236 6.78 -9.64 3.14
N LEU A 237 7.07 -9.83 1.86
CA LEU A 237 8.33 -9.42 1.22
C LEU A 237 8.05 -9.10 -0.25
N SER A 238 8.37 -7.88 -0.66
CA SER A 238 8.17 -7.43 -2.04
C SER A 238 9.32 -7.84 -2.95
N ASN A 239 9.00 -8.07 -4.22
CA ASN A 239 9.93 -7.94 -5.33
C ASN A 239 9.61 -6.62 -6.04
N THR A 240 10.53 -5.68 -6.08
CA THR A 240 10.37 -4.37 -6.73
C THR A 240 11.22 -4.23 -7.99
N ASN A 241 11.75 -5.33 -8.52
CA ASN A 241 12.63 -5.31 -9.68
C ASN A 241 11.96 -4.69 -10.92
N LEU A 242 10.65 -4.92 -11.10
CA LEU A 242 9.92 -4.32 -12.21
C LEU A 242 9.88 -2.79 -12.08
N LEU A 243 9.52 -2.27 -10.91
CA LEU A 243 9.48 -0.83 -10.66
C LEU A 243 10.88 -0.19 -10.79
N LYS A 244 11.92 -0.88 -10.31
CA LYS A 244 13.31 -0.44 -10.51
C LYS A 244 13.67 -0.29 -11.99
N LYS A 245 13.29 -1.27 -12.83
CA LYS A 245 13.56 -1.23 -14.27
C LYS A 245 12.79 -0.13 -15.00
N ILE A 246 11.53 0.09 -14.62
CA ILE A 246 10.65 1.08 -15.26
C ILE A 246 11.00 2.50 -14.81
N ALA A 247 11.29 2.70 -13.53
CA ALA A 247 11.31 4.02 -12.90
C ALA A 247 12.58 4.34 -12.10
N GLY A 248 13.55 3.43 -12.06
CA GLY A 248 14.77 3.63 -11.26
C GLY A 248 14.54 3.54 -9.76
N TYR A 249 13.38 3.02 -9.31
CA TYR A 249 13.03 2.93 -7.90
C TYR A 249 14.07 2.16 -7.10
N ASN A 250 14.60 2.79 -6.07
CA ASN A 250 15.60 2.19 -5.19
C ASN A 250 15.41 2.71 -3.76
N PRO A 251 14.56 2.06 -2.93
CA PRO A 251 14.33 2.49 -1.55
C PRO A 251 15.62 2.40 -0.74
N LYS A 252 16.00 3.48 -0.06
CA LYS A 252 17.30 3.62 0.61
C LYS A 252 17.17 3.65 2.14
N THR A 253 15.97 3.94 2.64
CA THR A 253 15.79 4.20 4.08
C THR A 253 15.76 2.90 4.87
N LYS A 254 16.79 2.67 5.67
CA LYS A 254 16.84 1.55 6.62
C LYS A 254 15.77 1.75 7.70
N TYR A 255 15.11 0.67 8.17
CA TYR A 255 14.01 0.78 9.11
C TYR A 255 14.37 1.50 10.43
N LYS A 256 15.59 1.31 10.93
CA LYS A 256 16.08 2.03 12.13
C LYS A 256 16.13 3.54 11.91
N THR A 257 16.60 3.98 10.75
CA THR A 257 16.62 5.42 10.37
C THR A 257 15.20 5.98 10.25
N GLY A 258 14.31 5.24 9.60
CA GLY A 258 12.91 5.65 9.46
C GLY A 258 12.17 5.74 10.81
N ILE A 259 12.43 4.80 11.74
CA ILE A 259 11.91 4.86 13.12
C ILE A 259 12.39 6.13 13.81
N LYS A 260 13.69 6.45 13.75
CA LYS A 260 14.25 7.68 14.34
C LYS A 260 13.58 8.95 13.79
N LYS A 261 13.40 9.04 12.46
CA LYS A 261 12.70 10.15 11.82
C LYS A 261 11.23 10.25 12.28
N PHE A 262 10.52 9.11 12.35
CA PHE A 262 9.15 9.06 12.84
C PHE A 262 9.05 9.52 14.30
N LEU A 263 9.93 9.04 15.18
CA LEU A 263 9.92 9.40 16.59
C LEU A 263 10.21 10.88 16.80
N LYS A 264 11.16 11.46 16.04
CA LYS A 264 11.41 12.90 16.06
C LYS A 264 10.14 13.69 15.72
N TRP A 265 9.44 13.32 14.65
CA TRP A 265 8.17 13.93 14.28
C TRP A 265 7.10 13.70 15.35
N TYR A 266 6.96 12.47 15.86
CA TYR A 266 5.94 12.12 16.85
C TYR A 266 6.08 12.92 18.13
N LEU A 267 7.30 13.04 18.67
CA LEU A 267 7.58 13.81 19.88
C LEU A 267 7.32 15.31 19.68
N ASN A 268 7.66 15.87 18.52
CA ASN A 268 7.39 17.29 18.24
C ASN A 268 5.92 17.60 18.04
N TYR A 269 5.12 16.63 17.58
CA TYR A 269 3.71 16.85 17.26
C TYR A 269 2.76 16.55 18.44
N TYR A 270 3.13 15.60 19.31
CA TYR A 270 2.28 15.13 20.41
C TYR A 270 2.77 15.50 21.82
N ASN A 271 3.92 16.12 21.95
CA ASN A 271 4.41 16.78 23.15
C ASN A 271 4.48 18.29 22.86
#